data_faf6c245ddaffff5136f83ef37bac690
#
_entry.id   faf6c245ddaffff5136f83ef37bac690
#
_cell.length_a   1.000
_cell.length_b   1.000
_cell.length_c   1.000
_cell.angle_alpha   90.00
_cell.angle_beta   90.00
_cell.angle_gamma   90.00
#
_symmetry.space_group_name_H-M   'P 1'
#
loop_
_entity.id
_entity.type
_entity.pdbx_description
1 polymer ?
#
loop_
_entity_poly.entity_id
_entity_poly.type
_entity_poly.pdbx_seq_one_letter_code
_entity_poly.pdbx_strand_id
1 'polypeptide(L)'
;MPEPVISVRGEASLEVEPEVAVVWVAVEARDADRHRAVERLAARTGQVGDTIKGFGEAVEKLESQPVIVQPVFKDGKAREKVSGYTARAGFAVTVRDFAVLGEFVTGLSDADLVTLTGPDWRLRPDSPVYRAARIAAAKDATRRAGEYAEAFGGRITGLVEAADTGLLAQQRRPVAFAARAGSIAGGGYEGPTFDFEPAKQTVTAQVEARYTMTAPQFGT
;
A
#
# COMPACT_ATOMS: atom_id res chain seq x y z
N MET A 1 3.95 -33.61 -36.73
CA MET A 1 4.64 -33.58 -35.42
C MET A 1 4.09 -32.38 -34.65
N PRO A 2 3.87 -32.46 -33.35
CA PRO A 2 3.51 -31.26 -32.62
C PRO A 2 4.60 -30.20 -32.77
N GLU A 3 4.20 -28.92 -32.92
CA GLU A 3 5.16 -27.83 -32.99
C GLU A 3 5.89 -27.70 -31.63
N PRO A 4 7.22 -27.44 -31.65
CA PRO A 4 7.97 -27.19 -30.41
C PRO A 4 7.41 -25.97 -29.66
N VAL A 5 7.40 -26.05 -28.34
CA VAL A 5 6.83 -25.01 -27.47
C VAL A 5 7.88 -24.51 -26.49
N ILE A 6 7.96 -23.19 -26.33
CA ILE A 6 8.74 -22.52 -25.31
C ILE A 6 7.77 -21.95 -24.26
N SER A 7 8.03 -22.25 -23.01
CA SER A 7 7.29 -21.66 -21.86
C SER A 7 8.23 -20.72 -21.11
N VAL A 8 7.80 -19.50 -20.90
CA VAL A 8 8.58 -18.45 -20.25
C VAL A 8 7.74 -17.71 -19.22
N ARG A 9 8.42 -17.05 -18.29
CA ARG A 9 7.85 -16.03 -17.42
C ARG A 9 8.46 -14.69 -17.81
N GLY A 10 7.59 -13.73 -18.11
CA GLY A 10 7.98 -12.33 -18.27
C GLY A 10 7.80 -11.57 -16.97
N GLU A 11 8.67 -10.62 -16.71
CA GLU A 11 8.70 -9.84 -15.48
C GLU A 11 8.92 -8.36 -15.82
N ALA A 12 8.34 -7.48 -15.01
CA ALA A 12 8.61 -6.05 -15.06
C ALA A 12 8.59 -5.46 -13.66
N SER A 13 9.46 -4.48 -13.44
CA SER A 13 9.51 -3.66 -12.24
C SER A 13 9.60 -2.21 -12.66
N LEU A 14 8.66 -1.38 -12.21
CA LEU A 14 8.60 0.05 -12.50
C LEU A 14 8.73 0.83 -11.20
N GLU A 15 9.64 1.80 -11.16
CA GLU A 15 9.72 2.79 -10.08
C GLU A 15 9.01 4.06 -10.52
N VAL A 16 8.06 4.53 -9.72
CA VAL A 16 7.23 5.69 -10.02
C VAL A 16 7.00 6.53 -8.78
N GLU A 17 6.73 7.82 -8.98
CA GLU A 17 6.32 8.70 -7.89
C GLU A 17 4.95 8.26 -7.35
N PRO A 18 4.69 8.43 -6.03
CA PRO A 18 3.37 8.16 -5.46
C PRO A 18 2.33 9.15 -5.99
N GLU A 19 1.08 8.74 -5.99
CA GLU A 19 -0.04 9.56 -6.43
C GLU A 19 -0.84 10.14 -5.26
N VAL A 20 -0.75 9.52 -4.11
CA VAL A 20 -1.43 9.92 -2.88
C VAL A 20 -0.60 9.55 -1.65
N ALA A 21 -0.84 10.29 -0.56
CA ALA A 21 -0.34 9.98 0.77
C ALA A 21 -1.51 9.63 1.70
N VAL A 22 -1.41 8.57 2.47
CA VAL A 22 -2.41 8.24 3.50
C VAL A 22 -1.84 8.59 4.87
N VAL A 23 -2.57 9.43 5.61
CA VAL A 23 -2.26 9.78 7.00
C VAL A 23 -3.37 9.26 7.89
N TRP A 24 -3.01 8.48 8.91
CA TRP A 24 -3.96 8.05 9.94
C TRP A 24 -3.95 9.02 11.10
N VAL A 25 -5.13 9.51 11.44
CA VAL A 25 -5.37 10.44 12.54
C VAL A 25 -6.18 9.71 13.60
N ALA A 26 -5.58 9.39 14.73
CA ALA A 26 -6.25 8.78 15.86
C ALA A 26 -6.56 9.85 16.92
N VAL A 27 -7.80 9.86 17.39
CA VAL A 27 -8.31 10.75 18.42
C VAL A 27 -8.65 9.94 19.66
N GLU A 28 -8.18 10.35 20.82
CA GLU A 28 -8.44 9.68 22.09
C GLU A 28 -9.15 10.61 23.08
N ALA A 29 -10.02 10.04 23.90
CA ALA A 29 -10.60 10.69 25.04
C ALA A 29 -10.60 9.75 26.24
N ARG A 30 -10.41 10.30 27.45
CA ARG A 30 -10.42 9.55 28.71
C ARG A 30 -11.36 10.23 29.70
N ASP A 31 -12.12 9.41 30.44
CA ASP A 31 -12.93 9.87 31.56
C ASP A 31 -13.14 8.73 32.56
N ALA A 32 -13.48 9.09 33.81
CA ALA A 32 -13.90 8.10 34.81
C ALA A 32 -15.27 7.48 34.46
N ASP A 33 -16.12 8.23 33.76
CA ASP A 33 -17.43 7.81 33.30
C ASP A 33 -17.39 7.46 31.80
N ARG A 34 -18.04 6.36 31.46
CA ARG A 34 -18.07 5.84 30.07
C ARG A 34 -18.78 6.80 29.11
N HIS A 35 -19.92 7.35 29.51
CA HIS A 35 -20.68 8.28 28.67
C HIS A 35 -19.88 9.55 28.39
N ARG A 36 -19.26 10.11 29.42
CA ARG A 36 -18.43 11.30 29.28
C ARG A 36 -17.21 11.07 28.39
N ALA A 37 -16.60 9.89 28.49
CA ALA A 37 -15.48 9.53 27.58
C ALA A 37 -15.95 9.56 26.11
N VAL A 38 -17.15 9.01 25.82
CA VAL A 38 -17.73 9.00 24.46
C VAL A 38 -18.12 10.41 24.01
N GLU A 39 -18.75 11.22 24.86
CA GLU A 39 -19.11 12.61 24.54
C GLU A 39 -17.89 13.47 24.22
N ARG A 40 -16.82 13.35 25.03
CA ARG A 40 -15.55 14.04 24.78
C ARG A 40 -14.89 13.57 23.48
N LEU A 41 -14.94 12.27 23.21
CA LEU A 41 -14.43 11.73 21.95
C LEU A 41 -15.20 12.32 20.76
N ALA A 42 -16.52 12.33 20.81
CA ALA A 42 -17.36 12.84 19.73
C ALA A 42 -17.07 14.33 19.44
N ALA A 43 -16.96 15.16 20.50
CA ALA A 43 -16.64 16.58 20.35
C ALA A 43 -15.24 16.78 19.70
N ARG A 44 -14.21 16.05 20.16
CA ARG A 44 -12.85 16.14 19.60
C ARG A 44 -12.77 15.63 18.18
N THR A 45 -13.40 14.48 17.90
CA THR A 45 -13.43 13.91 16.56
C THR A 45 -14.12 14.86 15.58
N GLY A 46 -15.18 15.55 16.01
CA GLY A 46 -15.83 16.60 15.23
C GLY A 46 -14.87 17.73 14.86
N GLN A 47 -14.17 18.30 15.86
CA GLN A 47 -13.19 19.37 15.65
C GLN A 47 -12.06 18.95 14.70
N VAL A 48 -11.47 17.78 14.93
CA VAL A 48 -10.43 17.23 14.07
C VAL A 48 -10.94 17.01 12.64
N GLY A 49 -12.15 16.47 12.49
CA GLY A 49 -12.78 16.29 11.18
C GLY A 49 -13.00 17.60 10.44
N ASP A 50 -13.40 18.66 11.15
CA ASP A 50 -13.60 19.98 10.55
C ASP A 50 -12.26 20.65 10.17
N THR A 51 -11.22 20.48 10.98
CA THR A 51 -9.85 20.89 10.61
C THR A 51 -9.38 20.19 9.34
N ILE A 52 -9.56 18.87 9.23
CA ILE A 52 -9.18 18.10 8.03
C ILE A 52 -9.95 18.59 6.80
N LYS A 53 -11.24 18.83 6.92
CA LYS A 53 -12.08 19.37 5.83
C LYS A 53 -11.62 20.76 5.38
N GLY A 54 -11.03 21.54 6.29
CA GLY A 54 -10.49 22.87 6.01
C GLY A 54 -9.39 22.86 4.93
N PHE A 55 -8.68 21.73 4.72
CA PHE A 55 -7.72 21.56 3.65
C PHE A 55 -8.35 21.38 2.25
N GLY A 56 -9.67 21.32 2.17
CA GLY A 56 -10.43 21.38 0.94
C GLY A 56 -10.02 20.30 -0.06
N GLU A 57 -9.71 20.72 -1.27
CA GLU A 57 -9.38 19.80 -2.37
C GLU A 57 -8.05 19.05 -2.22
N ALA A 58 -7.16 19.46 -1.33
CA ALA A 58 -5.93 18.74 -1.06
C ALA A 58 -6.20 17.37 -0.43
N VAL A 59 -7.32 17.24 0.30
CA VAL A 59 -7.82 15.98 0.86
C VAL A 59 -8.76 15.32 -0.16
N GLU A 60 -8.29 14.23 -0.77
CA GLU A 60 -9.06 13.48 -1.77
C GLU A 60 -10.15 12.60 -1.09
N LYS A 61 -9.83 12.02 0.07
CA LYS A 61 -10.73 11.12 0.77
C LYS A 61 -10.56 11.23 2.28
N LEU A 62 -11.69 11.24 2.99
CA LEU A 62 -11.76 11.21 4.45
C LEU A 62 -12.63 10.03 4.88
N GLU A 63 -12.04 9.04 5.51
CA GLU A 63 -12.74 7.83 5.97
C GLU A 63 -12.67 7.72 7.49
N SER A 64 -13.84 7.62 8.13
CA SER A 64 -13.92 7.37 9.57
C SER A 64 -13.44 5.97 9.92
N GLN A 65 -12.66 5.87 11.00
CA GLN A 65 -12.22 4.62 11.56
C GLN A 65 -13.18 4.14 12.66
N PRO A 66 -13.19 2.85 13.02
CA PRO A 66 -14.05 2.31 14.06
C PRO A 66 -13.88 3.03 15.40
N VAL A 67 -15.00 3.23 16.11
CA VAL A 67 -15.02 3.74 17.48
C VAL A 67 -14.78 2.57 18.44
N ILE A 68 -13.78 2.70 19.33
CA ILE A 68 -13.43 1.70 20.33
C ILE A 68 -13.55 2.35 21.71
N VAL A 69 -14.29 1.71 22.66
CA VAL A 69 -14.40 2.16 24.03
C VAL A 69 -14.01 1.02 24.97
N GLN A 70 -12.96 1.24 25.74
CA GLN A 70 -12.39 0.21 26.63
C GLN A 70 -12.31 0.69 28.08
N PRO A 71 -12.58 -0.19 29.07
CA PRO A 71 -12.30 0.12 30.47
C PRO A 71 -10.81 0.17 30.72
N VAL A 72 -10.38 1.06 31.60
CA VAL A 72 -9.02 1.13 32.16
C VAL A 72 -9.07 0.58 33.58
N PHE A 73 -8.22 -0.42 33.84
CA PHE A 73 -8.15 -1.06 35.15
C PHE A 73 -7.05 -0.44 36.00
N LYS A 74 -7.24 -0.43 37.30
CA LYS A 74 -6.25 0.04 38.27
C LYS A 74 -5.28 -1.11 38.60
N ASP A 75 -4.00 -0.90 38.45
CA ASP A 75 -2.97 -1.89 38.83
C ASP A 75 -3.08 -2.18 40.34
N GLY A 76 -3.34 -3.46 40.71
CA GLY A 76 -3.41 -3.87 42.10
C GLY A 76 -3.93 -5.29 42.30
N LYS A 77 -3.36 -6.00 43.27
CA LYS A 77 -3.41 -7.44 43.55
C LYS A 77 -4.76 -8.07 43.92
N ALA A 78 -5.88 -7.40 43.84
CA ALA A 78 -7.18 -8.02 44.12
C ALA A 78 -8.31 -7.30 43.41
N ARG A 79 -8.96 -8.02 42.50
CA ARG A 79 -10.13 -7.63 41.68
C ARG A 79 -9.88 -6.46 40.73
N GLU A 80 -10.04 -6.73 39.47
CA GLU A 80 -10.10 -5.77 38.37
C GLU A 80 -11.11 -4.66 38.66
N LYS A 81 -10.64 -3.57 39.28
CA LYS A 81 -11.47 -2.39 39.53
C LYS A 81 -11.28 -1.43 38.38
N VAL A 82 -12.34 -1.16 37.63
CA VAL A 82 -12.34 -0.14 36.59
C VAL A 82 -12.01 1.22 37.20
N SER A 83 -10.96 1.86 36.70
CA SER A 83 -10.52 3.20 37.11
C SER A 83 -11.04 4.31 36.18
N GLY A 84 -11.48 3.95 34.98
CA GLY A 84 -12.01 4.86 33.98
C GLY A 84 -12.22 4.17 32.64
N TYR A 85 -12.40 4.96 31.61
CA TYR A 85 -12.64 4.51 30.25
C TYR A 85 -11.76 5.31 29.29
N THR A 86 -11.23 4.62 28.30
CA THR A 86 -10.59 5.22 27.13
C THR A 86 -11.48 4.98 25.93
N ALA A 87 -11.80 6.06 25.23
CA ALA A 87 -12.53 6.02 23.97
C ALA A 87 -11.61 6.49 22.83
N ARG A 88 -11.60 5.79 21.71
CA ARG A 88 -10.77 6.08 20.53
C ARG A 88 -11.63 6.05 19.27
N ALA A 89 -11.35 6.97 18.37
CA ALA A 89 -11.86 7.01 17.00
C ALA A 89 -10.80 7.63 16.12
N GLY A 90 -11.05 7.79 14.83
CA GLY A 90 -10.11 8.48 13.97
C GLY A 90 -10.53 8.53 12.52
N PHE A 91 -9.55 8.89 11.69
CA PHE A 91 -9.71 9.02 10.26
C PHE A 91 -8.52 8.41 9.52
N ALA A 92 -8.79 7.82 8.37
CA ALA A 92 -7.81 7.64 7.32
C ALA A 92 -8.01 8.77 6.31
N VAL A 93 -6.98 9.58 6.13
CA VAL A 93 -7.01 10.77 5.28
C VAL A 93 -6.12 10.53 4.08
N THR A 94 -6.71 10.53 2.88
CA THR A 94 -5.96 10.45 1.63
C THR A 94 -5.72 11.85 1.11
N VAL A 95 -4.45 12.24 1.03
CA VAL A 95 -3.99 13.55 0.58
C VAL A 95 -3.38 13.41 -0.81
N ARG A 96 -3.81 14.25 -1.75
CA ARG A 96 -3.32 14.26 -3.14
C ARG A 96 -2.31 15.39 -3.40
N ASP A 97 -2.37 16.46 -2.64
CA ASP A 97 -1.41 17.57 -2.71
C ASP A 97 -0.40 17.44 -1.56
N PHE A 98 0.81 17.02 -1.90
CA PHE A 98 1.85 16.76 -0.90
C PHE A 98 2.43 18.04 -0.31
N ALA A 99 2.28 19.18 -0.98
CA ALA A 99 2.78 20.46 -0.49
C ALA A 99 2.10 20.87 0.83
N VAL A 100 0.87 20.41 1.08
CA VAL A 100 0.15 20.74 2.32
C VAL A 100 0.44 19.78 3.48
N LEU A 101 1.17 18.70 3.27
CA LEU A 101 1.39 17.68 4.31
C LEU A 101 2.07 18.23 5.56
N GLY A 102 3.02 19.14 5.40
CA GLY A 102 3.70 19.79 6.51
C GLY A 102 2.73 20.59 7.38
N GLU A 103 1.91 21.42 6.75
CA GLU A 103 0.87 22.23 7.42
C GLU A 103 -0.22 21.31 8.03
N PHE A 104 -0.63 20.26 7.31
CA PHE A 104 -1.60 19.27 7.77
C PHE A 104 -1.14 18.59 9.07
N VAL A 105 0.11 18.12 9.11
CA VAL A 105 0.66 17.47 10.30
C VAL A 105 0.79 18.45 11.45
N THR A 106 1.31 19.66 11.20
CA THR A 106 1.47 20.69 12.21
C THR A 106 0.13 21.12 12.79
N GLY A 107 -0.85 21.42 11.95
CA GLY A 107 -2.17 21.88 12.39
C GLY A 107 -2.97 20.86 13.21
N LEU A 108 -2.68 19.57 13.06
CA LEU A 108 -3.30 18.53 13.86
C LEU A 108 -2.47 18.10 15.07
N SER A 109 -1.16 18.36 15.08
CA SER A 109 -0.26 18.00 16.19
C SER A 109 -0.48 18.83 17.44
N ASP A 110 -1.03 20.04 17.30
CA ASP A 110 -1.35 20.94 18.41
C ASP A 110 -2.59 20.49 19.21
N ALA A 111 -3.36 19.53 18.68
CA ALA A 111 -4.54 19.01 19.33
C ALA A 111 -4.20 17.94 20.37
N ASP A 112 -4.58 18.18 21.64
CA ASP A 112 -4.40 17.22 22.72
C ASP A 112 -5.02 15.86 22.41
N LEU A 113 -4.31 14.77 22.68
CA LEU A 113 -4.75 13.39 22.50
C LEU A 113 -5.09 13.02 21.04
N VAL A 114 -4.44 13.68 20.10
CA VAL A 114 -4.40 13.30 18.69
C VAL A 114 -3.06 12.64 18.39
N THR A 115 -3.10 11.53 17.69
CA THR A 115 -1.90 10.82 17.22
C THR A 115 -1.95 10.71 15.71
N LEU A 116 -0.86 11.10 15.06
CA LEU A 116 -0.70 11.02 13.62
C LEU A 116 0.24 9.87 13.28
N THR A 117 -0.08 9.12 12.24
CA THR A 117 0.77 8.06 11.69
C THR A 117 0.79 8.17 10.18
N GLY A 118 1.95 8.18 9.58
CA GLY A 118 2.16 8.37 8.15
C GLY A 118 3.13 9.53 7.88
N PRO A 119 3.23 10.01 6.63
CA PRO A 119 2.48 9.59 5.45
C PRO A 119 2.87 8.19 4.95
N ASP A 120 1.89 7.43 4.47
CA ASP A 120 2.10 6.21 3.71
C ASP A 120 1.84 6.51 2.23
N TRP A 121 2.91 6.44 1.46
CA TRP A 121 2.92 6.80 0.05
C TRP A 121 2.32 5.69 -0.79
N ARG A 122 1.33 6.00 -1.64
CA ARG A 122 0.61 5.00 -2.42
C ARG A 122 0.31 5.45 -3.84
N LEU A 123 0.09 4.47 -4.69
CA LEU A 123 -0.62 4.64 -5.96
C LEU A 123 -2.12 4.43 -5.73
N ARG A 124 -2.94 5.08 -6.55
CA ARG A 124 -4.39 4.79 -6.57
C ARG A 124 -4.64 3.37 -7.07
N PRO A 125 -5.72 2.72 -6.63
CA PRO A 125 -6.06 1.36 -7.08
C PRO A 125 -6.23 1.23 -8.59
N ASP A 126 -6.65 2.31 -9.27
CA ASP A 126 -6.87 2.41 -10.71
C ASP A 126 -5.71 3.07 -11.47
N SER A 127 -4.55 3.23 -10.81
CA SER A 127 -3.37 3.84 -11.42
C SER A 127 -3.01 3.17 -12.76
N PRO A 128 -2.74 3.96 -13.81
CA PRO A 128 -2.31 3.45 -15.12
C PRO A 128 -0.97 2.70 -15.07
N VAL A 129 -0.20 2.89 -14.00
CA VAL A 129 1.09 2.22 -13.78
C VAL A 129 0.94 0.71 -13.72
N TYR A 130 -0.14 0.20 -13.08
CA TYR A 130 -0.41 -1.25 -13.03
C TYR A 130 -0.61 -1.85 -14.42
N ARG A 131 -1.30 -1.13 -15.31
CA ARG A 131 -1.46 -1.55 -16.70
C ARG A 131 -0.12 -1.51 -17.44
N ALA A 132 0.68 -0.46 -17.24
CA ALA A 132 2.00 -0.33 -17.86
C ALA A 132 2.93 -1.46 -17.44
N ALA A 133 2.94 -1.83 -16.16
CA ALA A 133 3.73 -2.94 -15.64
C ALA A 133 3.33 -4.29 -16.28
N ARG A 134 2.03 -4.58 -16.40
CA ARG A 134 1.55 -5.81 -17.08
C ARG A 134 1.95 -5.86 -18.55
N ILE A 135 1.86 -4.73 -19.26
CA ILE A 135 2.29 -4.66 -20.68
C ILE A 135 3.81 -4.89 -20.78
N ALA A 136 4.61 -4.31 -19.88
CA ALA A 136 6.05 -4.49 -19.87
C ALA A 136 6.43 -5.95 -19.59
N ALA A 137 5.76 -6.61 -18.64
CA ALA A 137 5.97 -8.04 -18.37
C ALA A 137 5.62 -8.93 -19.58
N ALA A 138 4.54 -8.64 -20.31
CA ALA A 138 4.18 -9.38 -21.51
C ALA A 138 5.21 -9.20 -22.65
N LYS A 139 5.74 -7.99 -22.80
CA LYS A 139 6.84 -7.73 -23.76
C LYS A 139 8.12 -8.47 -23.37
N ASP A 140 8.44 -8.52 -22.07
CA ASP A 140 9.60 -9.28 -21.58
C ASP A 140 9.44 -10.78 -21.83
N ALA A 141 8.25 -11.36 -21.61
CA ALA A 141 7.95 -12.75 -21.93
C ALA A 141 8.22 -13.05 -23.44
N THR A 142 7.70 -12.17 -24.32
CA THR A 142 7.90 -12.32 -25.77
C THR A 142 9.39 -12.23 -26.17
N ARG A 143 10.11 -11.26 -25.61
CA ARG A 143 11.55 -11.10 -25.83
C ARG A 143 12.33 -12.35 -25.40
N ARG A 144 12.08 -12.85 -24.16
CA ARG A 144 12.74 -14.07 -23.62
C ARG A 144 12.44 -15.30 -24.47
N ALA A 145 11.19 -15.47 -24.91
CA ALA A 145 10.83 -16.58 -25.79
C ALA A 145 11.58 -16.51 -27.13
N GLY A 146 11.76 -15.32 -27.70
CA GLY A 146 12.55 -15.08 -28.89
C GLY A 146 14.02 -15.45 -28.71
N GLU A 147 14.64 -15.03 -27.63
CA GLU A 147 16.03 -15.34 -27.26
C GLU A 147 16.25 -16.84 -27.12
N TYR A 148 15.34 -17.58 -26.46
CA TYR A 148 15.43 -19.04 -26.39
C TYR A 148 15.24 -19.70 -27.77
N ALA A 149 14.27 -19.23 -28.57
CA ALA A 149 14.05 -19.77 -29.89
C ALA A 149 15.28 -19.59 -30.77
N GLU A 150 15.91 -18.43 -30.75
CA GLU A 150 17.15 -18.13 -31.45
C GLU A 150 18.32 -19.03 -31.00
N ALA A 151 18.48 -19.21 -29.67
CA ALA A 151 19.52 -20.09 -29.11
C ALA A 151 19.36 -21.55 -29.56
N PHE A 152 18.16 -22.00 -29.90
CA PHE A 152 17.90 -23.33 -30.49
C PHE A 152 17.88 -23.33 -32.00
N GLY A 153 18.32 -22.25 -32.67
CA GLY A 153 18.38 -22.16 -34.12
C GLY A 153 17.01 -22.00 -34.79
N GLY A 154 16.01 -21.51 -34.06
CA GLY A 154 14.66 -21.27 -34.53
C GLY A 154 14.16 -19.84 -34.28
N ARG A 155 12.88 -19.66 -34.44
CA ARG A 155 12.16 -18.41 -34.10
C ARG A 155 10.78 -18.71 -33.58
N ILE A 156 10.24 -17.83 -32.74
CA ILE A 156 8.83 -17.93 -32.29
C ILE A 156 7.88 -17.74 -33.48
N THR A 157 6.80 -18.51 -33.52
CA THR A 157 5.81 -18.51 -34.59
C THR A 157 4.43 -18.05 -34.12
N GLY A 158 4.09 -18.22 -32.86
CA GLY A 158 2.80 -17.81 -32.32
C GLY A 158 2.73 -17.89 -30.80
N LEU A 159 1.76 -17.20 -30.22
CA LEU A 159 1.38 -17.33 -28.81
C LEU A 159 0.36 -18.46 -28.69
N VAL A 160 0.66 -19.46 -27.84
CA VAL A 160 -0.25 -20.58 -27.53
C VAL A 160 -1.18 -20.21 -26.38
N GLU A 161 -0.60 -19.64 -25.33
CA GLU A 161 -1.29 -19.36 -24.08
C GLU A 161 -0.57 -18.27 -23.31
N ALA A 162 -1.35 -17.40 -22.63
CA ALA A 162 -0.83 -16.45 -21.66
C ALA A 162 -1.73 -16.45 -20.41
N ALA A 163 -1.12 -16.39 -19.24
CA ALA A 163 -1.84 -16.40 -17.98
C ALA A 163 -1.08 -15.60 -16.91
N ASP A 164 -1.80 -15.14 -15.91
CA ASP A 164 -1.19 -14.62 -14.69
C ASP A 164 -0.41 -15.73 -13.96
N THR A 165 0.57 -15.33 -13.17
CA THR A 165 1.48 -16.23 -12.47
C THR A 165 0.72 -17.30 -11.67
N GLY A 166 1.08 -18.56 -11.91
CA GLY A 166 0.53 -19.72 -11.21
C GLY A 166 -0.74 -20.30 -11.80
N LEU A 167 -1.34 -19.68 -12.84
CA LEU A 167 -2.52 -20.22 -13.50
C LEU A 167 -2.19 -21.32 -14.53
N LEU A 168 -1.00 -21.27 -15.14
CA LEU A 168 -0.51 -22.35 -16.00
C LEU A 168 0.02 -23.55 -15.23
N ALA A 169 0.38 -23.39 -13.98
CA ALA A 169 0.82 -24.45 -13.09
C ALA A 169 -0.38 -25.05 -12.34
N GLN A 170 -1.19 -25.87 -12.99
CA GLN A 170 -1.95 -26.88 -12.25
C GLN A 170 -0.97 -27.86 -11.61
N GLN A 171 -0.74 -27.69 -10.31
CA GLN A 171 0.11 -28.46 -9.39
C GLN A 171 1.47 -27.81 -9.05
N ARG A 172 1.42 -26.81 -8.15
CA ARG A 172 2.40 -26.68 -7.07
C ARG A 172 1.94 -25.61 -6.06
N ARG A 173 2.11 -25.93 -4.78
CA ARG A 173 1.67 -25.19 -3.58
C ARG A 173 2.04 -23.70 -3.61
N PRO A 174 1.18 -22.82 -3.01
CA PRO A 174 1.48 -21.40 -2.92
C PRO A 174 2.65 -21.16 -1.95
N VAL A 175 3.65 -20.45 -2.42
CA VAL A 175 4.70 -19.87 -1.56
C VAL A 175 4.18 -18.53 -1.09
N ALA A 176 4.01 -18.37 0.22
CA ALA A 176 3.59 -17.12 0.83
C ALA A 176 4.69 -16.06 0.64
N PHE A 177 4.35 -14.94 0.04
CA PHE A 177 5.18 -13.74 0.00
C PHE A 177 5.00 -12.97 1.31
N ALA A 178 6.08 -12.84 2.07
CA ALA A 178 6.14 -11.96 3.23
C ALA A 178 6.54 -10.55 2.76
N ALA A 179 5.65 -9.59 2.92
CA ALA A 179 5.99 -8.18 2.78
C ALA A 179 6.82 -7.75 3.99
N ARG A 180 8.03 -7.26 3.77
CA ARG A 180 8.83 -6.62 4.80
C ARG A 180 8.54 -5.12 4.79
N ALA A 181 7.90 -4.66 5.85
CA ALA A 181 7.85 -3.24 6.19
C ALA A 181 9.18 -2.87 6.86
N GLY A 182 9.91 -1.93 6.28
CA GLY A 182 11.10 -1.34 6.89
C GLY A 182 10.68 -0.15 7.75
N SER A 183 11.00 -0.18 9.05
CA SER A 183 10.87 0.95 9.94
C SER A 183 12.16 1.77 9.91
N ILE A 184 12.07 3.08 9.72
CA ILE A 184 13.18 4.02 9.85
C ILE A 184 12.90 4.89 11.07
N ALA A 185 13.84 4.90 12.04
CA ALA A 185 13.88 5.82 13.14
C ALA A 185 14.79 7.00 12.77
N GLY A 186 14.33 8.22 12.98
CA GLY A 186 15.13 9.43 12.80
C GLY A 186 14.84 10.41 13.92
N GLY A 187 15.87 10.97 14.51
CA GLY A 187 15.77 12.01 15.53
C GLY A 187 16.34 13.33 15.00
N GLY A 188 15.90 14.45 15.59
CA GLY A 188 16.48 15.77 15.43
C GLY A 188 15.41 16.86 15.53
N TYR A 189 15.44 17.63 16.63
CA TYR A 189 14.51 18.73 16.91
C TYR A 189 15.09 20.07 16.42
N GLU A 190 14.46 20.65 15.43
CA GLU A 190 14.36 22.10 15.25
C GLU A 190 12.95 22.36 14.76
N GLY A 191 12.29 23.46 15.18
CA GLY A 191 10.88 23.77 15.10
C GLY A 191 10.13 23.25 13.85
N PRO A 192 8.92 22.70 13.99
CA PRO A 192 8.41 21.68 13.09
C PRO A 192 7.90 22.23 11.75
N THR A 193 8.78 22.34 10.79
CA THR A 193 8.40 22.27 9.39
C THR A 193 8.78 20.88 8.91
N PHE A 194 7.80 19.98 8.84
CA PHE A 194 8.03 18.66 8.28
C PHE A 194 8.10 18.80 6.76
N ASP A 195 9.30 18.56 6.21
CA ASP A 195 9.47 18.40 4.77
C ASP A 195 9.40 16.89 4.45
N PHE A 196 8.35 16.51 3.73
CA PHE A 196 8.12 15.12 3.38
C PHE A 196 8.59 14.87 1.94
N GLU A 197 9.71 14.17 1.78
CA GLU A 197 10.12 13.67 0.46
C GLU A 197 9.29 12.41 0.12
N PRO A 198 8.50 12.43 -0.99
CA PRO A 198 7.73 11.26 -1.41
C PRO A 198 8.64 10.09 -1.79
N ALA A 199 8.44 8.94 -1.13
CA ALA A 199 9.16 7.73 -1.47
C ALA A 199 8.59 7.08 -2.74
N LYS A 200 9.45 6.80 -3.72
CA LYS A 200 9.06 6.10 -4.94
C LYS A 200 8.42 4.76 -4.64
N GLN A 201 7.44 4.42 -5.45
CA GLN A 201 6.69 3.18 -5.36
C GLN A 201 7.19 2.19 -6.42
N THR A 202 7.43 0.95 -6.01
CA THR A 202 7.83 -0.11 -6.93
C THR A 202 6.61 -0.96 -7.28
N VAL A 203 6.24 -0.96 -8.57
CA VAL A 203 5.17 -1.81 -9.10
C VAL A 203 5.79 -2.95 -9.89
N THR A 204 5.51 -4.17 -9.48
CA THR A 204 5.95 -5.38 -10.18
C THR A 204 4.77 -6.06 -10.87
N ALA A 205 5.04 -6.64 -12.03
CA ALA A 205 4.10 -7.50 -12.73
C ALA A 205 4.81 -8.72 -13.30
N GLN A 206 4.09 -9.83 -13.39
CA GLN A 206 4.59 -11.08 -13.95
C GLN A 206 3.51 -11.70 -14.83
N VAL A 207 3.92 -12.40 -15.90
CA VAL A 207 3.04 -13.15 -16.78
C VAL A 207 3.72 -14.46 -17.19
N GLU A 208 2.97 -15.54 -17.24
CA GLU A 208 3.40 -16.80 -17.80
C GLU A 208 2.88 -16.91 -19.23
N ALA A 209 3.73 -17.31 -20.18
CA ALA A 209 3.35 -17.42 -21.58
C ALA A 209 3.99 -18.63 -22.25
N ARG A 210 3.26 -19.22 -23.18
CA ARG A 210 3.72 -20.30 -24.07
C ARG A 210 3.69 -19.86 -25.51
N TYR A 211 4.77 -20.13 -26.22
CA TYR A 211 4.90 -19.80 -27.63
C TYR A 211 5.27 -21.03 -28.43
N THR A 212 4.72 -21.16 -29.64
CA THR A 212 5.24 -22.08 -30.65
C THR A 212 6.50 -21.52 -31.28
N MET A 213 7.38 -22.42 -31.72
CA MET A 213 8.59 -22.05 -32.47
C MET A 213 8.79 -22.96 -33.68
N THR A 214 9.59 -22.51 -34.63
CA THR A 214 10.03 -23.36 -35.72
C THR A 214 10.86 -24.55 -35.19
N ALA A 215 10.96 -25.62 -35.97
CA ALA A 215 11.80 -26.77 -35.61
C ALA A 215 13.22 -26.32 -35.25
N PRO A 216 13.76 -26.75 -34.10
CA PRO A 216 15.14 -26.40 -33.71
C PRO A 216 16.15 -26.96 -34.71
N GLN A 217 17.22 -26.21 -34.94
CA GLN A 217 18.34 -26.64 -35.77
C GLN A 217 19.55 -26.80 -34.85
N PHE A 218 19.88 -28.03 -34.52
CA PHE A 218 21.11 -28.32 -33.78
C PHE A 218 22.24 -28.50 -34.79
N GLY A 219 23.21 -27.57 -34.79
CA GLY A 219 24.41 -27.72 -35.61
C GLY A 219 25.10 -29.04 -35.27
N THR A 220 25.40 -29.81 -36.28
CA THR A 220 26.27 -30.99 -36.19
C THR A 220 27.72 -30.58 -36.00
#